data_02ee425eb3b4c3b82022603620d7e780
#
_entry.id   02ee425eb3b4c3b82022603620d7e780
#
_cell.length_a   1.000
_cell.length_b   1.000
_cell.length_c   1.000
_cell.angle_alpha   90.00
_cell.angle_beta   90.00
_cell.angle_gamma   90.00
#
_symmetry.space_group_name_H-M   'P 1'
#
loop_
_entity.id
_entity.type
_entity.pdbx_description
1 polymer ?
#
loop_
_entity_poly.entity_id
_entity_poly.type
_entity_poly.pdbx_seq_one_letter_code
_entity_poly.pdbx_strand_id
1 'polypeptide(L)'
;MSDGTWEADGWLDDDGRNRDQPLYVKAKVTISGSDITIDLSESCDNVPTGFNVPFGGSVLPGIYTVIRSIFLDEATFSDFIPQNDGIFRPIKVVAREGSIFNPSFPRSALSRVCPIMRVSDCAIVALSEVVPDRVCAGCSAVGVGVYTGYIPEIEEYWVHVEINEGAYGGRSGKDGIDAVDVLTVNSRNTPIEETDWLFPLHTERYELRDDVTPAPGRWRGGLGVVRENRFTKGGAFTTETDRAYDPPPGLFGAGKGHTLRLTKIEPDGAESPLYSKNTNYTMEPGAALRWEQACGGGYGDPLERDPAAVLRDWLDEFISPADAREQYGVVVDEATHTVDAAATEALRAQRRGRKEA
;
A
#
# COMPACT_ATOMS: atom_id res chain seq x y z
N MET A 1 5.38 -6.14 26.89
CA MET A 1 5.72 -4.88 26.19
C MET A 1 6.04 -3.84 27.26
N SER A 2 6.94 -2.90 26.99
CA SER A 2 7.20 -1.78 27.91
C SER A 2 6.08 -0.74 27.81
N ASP A 3 5.75 -0.12 28.95
CA ASP A 3 4.89 1.06 28.93
C ASP A 3 5.57 2.21 28.21
N GLY A 4 4.80 3.00 27.48
CA GLY A 4 5.32 4.12 26.70
C GLY A 4 4.34 4.69 25.70
N THR A 5 4.80 5.68 24.97
CA THR A 5 4.02 6.35 23.91
C THR A 5 4.87 6.50 22.66
N TRP A 6 4.34 6.08 21.54
CA TRP A 6 4.95 6.16 20.22
C TRP A 6 3.97 6.80 19.25
N GLU A 7 4.49 7.45 18.23
CA GLU A 7 3.65 8.12 17.25
C GLU A 7 4.24 8.02 15.85
N ALA A 8 3.36 8.02 14.87
CA ALA A 8 3.73 8.12 13.47
C ALA A 8 2.64 8.88 12.71
N ASP A 9 3.04 9.49 11.61
CA ASP A 9 2.19 10.27 10.75
C ASP A 9 2.37 9.94 9.27
N GLY A 10 1.49 10.47 8.45
CA GLY A 10 1.50 10.32 7.01
C GLY A 10 0.46 11.25 6.36
N TRP A 11 0.42 11.20 5.05
CA TRP A 11 -0.44 12.08 4.27
C TRP A 11 -1.25 11.28 3.26
N LEU A 12 -2.54 11.60 3.15
CA LEU A 12 -3.31 11.26 1.96
C LEU A 12 -3.06 12.33 0.89
N ASP A 13 -3.11 11.93 -0.36
CA ASP A 13 -2.81 12.82 -1.49
C ASP A 13 -3.69 14.08 -1.48
N ASP A 14 -5.00 13.92 -1.35
CA ASP A 14 -6.00 14.98 -1.32
C ASP A 14 -7.40 14.43 -0.93
N ASP A 15 -8.42 15.29 -0.92
CA ASP A 15 -9.82 14.91 -0.66
C ASP A 15 -10.63 14.60 -1.93
N GLY A 16 -10.00 14.49 -3.10
CA GLY A 16 -10.67 14.28 -4.39
C GLY A 16 -11.20 15.56 -5.05
N ARG A 17 -11.23 16.68 -4.34
CA ARG A 17 -11.69 17.99 -4.82
C ARG A 17 -10.62 19.07 -4.71
N ASN A 18 -9.99 19.18 -3.55
CA ASN A 18 -8.95 20.16 -3.25
C ASN A 18 -7.57 19.51 -3.49
N ARG A 19 -7.13 19.43 -4.75
CA ARG A 19 -5.99 18.65 -5.24
C ARG A 19 -4.63 19.01 -4.64
N ASP A 20 -4.45 20.26 -4.23
CA ASP A 20 -3.20 20.78 -3.67
C ASP A 20 -3.21 20.79 -2.12
N GLN A 21 -4.14 20.09 -1.49
CA GLN A 21 -4.31 20.05 -0.05
C GLN A 21 -4.22 18.61 0.46
N PRO A 22 -3.00 18.11 0.75
CA PRO A 22 -2.83 16.80 1.35
C PRO A 22 -3.48 16.74 2.74
N LEU A 23 -4.02 15.58 3.09
CA LEU A 23 -4.73 15.37 4.36
C LEU A 23 -3.79 14.71 5.37
N TYR A 24 -3.51 15.41 6.45
CA TYR A 24 -2.65 14.92 7.52
C TYR A 24 -3.33 13.84 8.36
N VAL A 25 -2.63 12.74 8.59
CA VAL A 25 -3.07 11.61 9.41
C VAL A 25 -2.00 11.31 10.45
N LYS A 26 -2.39 11.18 11.71
CA LYS A 26 -1.49 10.83 12.81
C LYS A 26 -2.10 9.76 13.69
N ALA A 27 -1.30 8.80 14.08
CA ALA A 27 -1.62 7.82 15.10
C ALA A 27 -0.61 7.93 16.27
N LYS A 28 -1.13 8.10 17.47
CA LYS A 28 -0.35 8.07 18.71
C LYS A 28 -0.78 6.88 19.53
N VAL A 29 0.13 5.94 19.73
CA VAL A 29 -0.10 4.68 20.44
C VAL A 29 0.51 4.76 21.82
N THR A 30 -0.30 4.57 22.86
CA THR A 30 0.15 4.52 24.26
C THR A 30 -0.14 3.14 24.82
N ILE A 31 0.87 2.50 25.40
CA ILE A 31 0.76 1.24 26.13
C ILE A 31 0.92 1.54 27.62
N SER A 32 -0.01 1.04 28.41
CA SER A 32 0.01 1.17 29.88
C SER A 32 -0.49 -0.13 30.51
N GLY A 33 0.41 -0.91 31.08
CA GLY A 33 0.12 -2.23 31.59
C GLY A 33 -0.42 -3.17 30.51
N SER A 34 -1.69 -3.54 30.61
CA SER A 34 -2.39 -4.41 29.63
C SER A 34 -3.22 -3.62 28.60
N ASP A 35 -3.28 -2.30 28.70
CA ASP A 35 -4.14 -1.48 27.88
C ASP A 35 -3.37 -0.78 26.75
N ILE A 36 -4.02 -0.65 25.58
CA ILE A 36 -3.50 0.11 24.43
C ILE A 36 -4.49 1.22 24.11
N THR A 37 -4.00 2.45 24.07
CA THR A 37 -4.77 3.61 23.57
C THR A 37 -4.20 4.06 22.24
N ILE A 38 -5.07 4.21 21.22
CA ILE A 38 -4.71 4.76 19.92
C ILE A 38 -5.47 6.05 19.72
N ASP A 39 -4.72 7.16 19.77
CA ASP A 39 -5.26 8.52 19.65
C ASP A 39 -4.99 9.07 18.24
N LEU A 40 -6.07 9.41 17.53
CA LEU A 40 -6.10 9.94 16.17
C LEU A 40 -6.48 11.43 16.16
N SER A 41 -6.59 12.06 17.33
CA SER A 41 -7.17 13.41 17.49
C SER A 41 -6.39 14.52 16.80
N GLU A 42 -5.09 14.32 16.56
CA GLU A 42 -4.24 15.28 15.86
C GLU A 42 -4.34 15.21 14.33
N SER A 43 -5.09 14.25 13.79
CA SER A 43 -5.38 14.19 12.34
C SER A 43 -6.22 15.38 11.88
N CYS A 44 -6.20 15.65 10.56
CA CYS A 44 -6.88 16.80 9.95
C CYS A 44 -8.38 16.83 10.23
N ASP A 45 -9.01 17.96 9.97
CA ASP A 45 -10.46 18.14 10.05
C ASP A 45 -11.18 17.30 8.99
N ASN A 46 -12.46 17.02 9.22
CA ASN A 46 -13.31 16.33 8.27
C ASN A 46 -13.47 17.13 6.96
N VAL A 47 -13.48 16.42 5.85
CA VAL A 47 -13.54 17.00 4.50
C VAL A 47 -14.96 17.02 3.92
N PRO A 48 -15.25 17.89 2.94
CA PRO A 48 -16.59 17.96 2.32
C PRO A 48 -16.91 16.78 1.39
N THR A 49 -15.92 15.95 1.07
CA THR A 49 -16.01 14.82 0.15
C THR A 49 -16.17 13.48 0.89
N GLY A 50 -16.10 12.35 0.18
CA GLY A 50 -16.31 11.01 0.72
C GLY A 50 -15.16 10.45 1.57
N PHE A 51 -14.04 11.15 1.75
CA PHE A 51 -12.83 10.66 2.41
C PHE A 51 -12.84 10.78 3.95
N ASN A 52 -14.00 10.81 4.56
CA ASN A 52 -14.14 10.76 6.02
C ASN A 52 -14.42 9.33 6.49
N VAL A 53 -14.10 9.04 7.74
CA VAL A 53 -14.25 7.71 8.33
C VAL A 53 -15.19 7.76 9.54
N PRO A 54 -16.35 7.12 9.48
CA PRO A 54 -17.26 7.04 10.64
C PRO A 54 -16.57 6.33 11.81
N PHE A 55 -16.55 7.00 12.98
CA PHE A 55 -15.82 6.51 14.14
C PHE A 55 -16.25 5.09 14.56
N GLY A 56 -17.51 4.91 14.92
CA GLY A 56 -18.02 3.62 15.39
C GLY A 56 -18.12 2.55 14.30
N GLY A 57 -18.36 2.97 13.04
CA GLY A 57 -18.62 2.03 11.94
C GLY A 57 -17.37 1.57 11.18
N SER A 58 -16.27 2.30 11.21
CA SER A 58 -15.12 2.00 10.38
C SER A 58 -13.78 2.23 11.07
N VAL A 59 -13.61 3.28 11.88
CA VAL A 59 -12.34 3.51 12.58
C VAL A 59 -12.07 2.39 13.57
N LEU A 60 -13.03 2.05 14.42
CA LEU A 60 -12.87 0.99 15.42
C LEU A 60 -12.52 -0.35 14.76
N PRO A 61 -13.30 -0.89 13.79
CA PRO A 61 -12.95 -2.13 13.13
C PRO A 61 -11.58 -2.11 12.42
N GLY A 62 -11.23 -0.99 11.77
CA GLY A 62 -9.94 -0.84 11.09
C GLY A 62 -8.78 -0.95 12.06
N ILE A 63 -8.80 -0.19 13.15
CA ILE A 63 -7.76 -0.24 14.19
C ILE A 63 -7.73 -1.61 14.89
N TYR A 64 -8.89 -2.19 15.20
CA TYR A 64 -8.96 -3.53 15.80
C TYR A 64 -8.35 -4.61 14.90
N THR A 65 -8.53 -4.51 13.58
CA THR A 65 -7.89 -5.41 12.62
C THR A 65 -6.37 -5.31 12.68
N VAL A 66 -5.81 -4.10 12.73
CA VAL A 66 -4.36 -3.87 12.89
C VAL A 66 -3.84 -4.51 14.17
N ILE A 67 -4.45 -4.18 15.31
CA ILE A 67 -4.00 -4.71 16.61
C ILE A 67 -4.11 -6.23 16.64
N ARG A 68 -5.21 -6.79 16.12
CA ARG A 68 -5.37 -8.24 16.03
C ARG A 68 -4.27 -8.89 15.19
N SER A 69 -3.98 -8.35 14.01
CA SER A 69 -2.97 -8.91 13.11
C SER A 69 -1.54 -8.88 13.68
N ILE A 70 -1.26 -7.92 14.56
CA ILE A 70 0.05 -7.78 15.21
C ILE A 70 0.18 -8.70 16.44
N PHE A 71 -0.86 -8.80 17.26
CA PHE A 71 -0.75 -9.41 18.59
C PHE A 71 -1.38 -10.78 18.72
N LEU A 72 -2.33 -11.15 17.87
CA LEU A 72 -3.12 -12.37 18.01
C LEU A 72 -2.86 -13.33 16.85
N ASP A 73 -1.74 -14.04 16.88
CA ASP A 73 -1.41 -15.07 15.90
C ASP A 73 -1.53 -16.49 16.53
N GLU A 74 -1.90 -17.45 15.72
CA GLU A 74 -2.10 -18.85 16.15
C GLU A 74 -0.79 -19.54 16.55
N ALA A 75 0.37 -19.04 16.11
CA ALA A 75 1.66 -19.59 16.50
C ALA A 75 2.03 -19.21 17.95
N THR A 76 1.54 -18.06 18.41
CA THR A 76 1.77 -17.56 19.77
C THR A 76 0.75 -18.13 20.77
N PHE A 77 -0.50 -18.36 20.31
CA PHE A 77 -1.60 -18.81 21.17
C PHE A 77 -2.06 -20.20 20.75
N SER A 78 -1.94 -21.17 21.67
CA SER A 78 -2.39 -22.56 21.45
C SER A 78 -3.91 -22.71 21.45
N ASP A 79 -4.62 -21.77 22.08
CA ASP A 79 -6.07 -21.81 22.21
C ASP A 79 -6.75 -20.97 21.12
N PHE A 80 -7.94 -21.42 20.71
CA PHE A 80 -8.78 -20.65 19.80
C PHE A 80 -9.18 -19.31 20.43
N ILE A 81 -8.87 -18.22 19.73
CA ILE A 81 -9.24 -16.86 20.13
C ILE A 81 -10.53 -16.46 19.41
N PRO A 82 -11.68 -16.42 20.13
CA PRO A 82 -12.96 -16.11 19.50
C PRO A 82 -13.02 -14.66 19.03
N GLN A 83 -13.59 -14.45 17.86
CA GLN A 83 -13.83 -13.11 17.29
C GLN A 83 -15.05 -12.47 17.95
N ASN A 84 -14.87 -11.77 19.06
CA ASN A 84 -15.93 -11.08 19.79
C ASN A 84 -15.39 -9.85 20.53
N ASP A 85 -16.29 -9.06 21.13
CA ASP A 85 -15.95 -7.81 21.83
C ASP A 85 -14.93 -7.99 22.98
N GLY A 86 -14.77 -9.19 23.49
CA GLY A 86 -13.83 -9.48 24.56
C GLY A 86 -12.39 -9.14 24.22
N ILE A 87 -11.97 -9.38 22.95
CA ILE A 87 -10.60 -9.10 22.50
C ILE A 87 -10.30 -7.60 22.38
N PHE A 88 -11.33 -6.77 22.28
CA PHE A 88 -11.18 -5.32 22.11
C PHE A 88 -11.25 -4.54 23.41
N ARG A 89 -11.59 -5.18 24.55
CA ARG A 89 -11.68 -4.52 25.86
C ARG A 89 -10.42 -3.75 26.27
N PRO A 90 -9.19 -4.23 26.04
CA PRO A 90 -7.98 -3.51 26.40
C PRO A 90 -7.60 -2.42 25.38
N ILE A 91 -8.39 -2.26 24.29
CA ILE A 91 -8.06 -1.34 23.20
C ILE A 91 -8.98 -0.14 23.26
N LYS A 92 -8.43 1.04 23.55
CA LYS A 92 -9.15 2.31 23.50
C LYS A 92 -8.73 3.08 22.25
N VAL A 93 -9.71 3.48 21.43
CA VAL A 93 -9.48 4.37 20.29
C VAL A 93 -10.09 5.72 20.59
N VAL A 94 -9.38 6.79 20.27
CA VAL A 94 -9.81 8.17 20.48
C VAL A 94 -9.66 8.94 19.17
N ALA A 95 -10.68 9.72 18.81
CA ALA A 95 -10.62 10.65 17.70
C ALA A 95 -11.43 11.91 18.04
N ARG A 96 -10.87 13.06 17.76
CA ARG A 96 -11.52 14.37 17.98
C ARG A 96 -12.79 14.48 17.11
N GLU A 97 -13.90 14.95 17.69
CA GLU A 97 -15.10 15.25 16.91
C GLU A 97 -14.81 16.33 15.85
N GLY A 98 -15.34 16.16 14.66
CA GLY A 98 -15.06 17.02 13.52
C GLY A 98 -13.74 16.72 12.81
N SER A 99 -12.97 15.70 13.24
CA SER A 99 -11.81 15.20 12.49
C SER A 99 -12.24 14.25 11.36
N ILE A 100 -11.30 13.94 10.45
CA ILE A 100 -11.49 12.96 9.38
C ILE A 100 -11.89 11.57 9.91
N PHE A 101 -11.49 11.20 11.15
CA PHE A 101 -11.77 9.93 11.81
C PHE A 101 -12.96 9.98 12.79
N ASN A 102 -13.59 11.11 12.93
CA ASN A 102 -14.85 11.29 13.68
C ASN A 102 -15.64 12.46 13.09
N PRO A 103 -16.11 12.32 11.82
CA PRO A 103 -16.71 13.41 11.09
C PRO A 103 -18.05 13.82 11.67
N SER A 104 -18.32 15.13 11.66
CA SER A 104 -19.62 15.67 12.06
C SER A 104 -20.67 15.34 11.00
N PHE A 105 -21.86 14.89 11.45
CA PHE A 105 -22.99 14.69 10.54
C PHE A 105 -23.35 16.02 9.82
N PRO A 106 -23.68 16.04 8.52
CA PRO A 106 -23.96 14.93 7.59
C PRO A 106 -22.82 14.65 6.59
N ARG A 107 -21.55 14.64 7.01
CA ARG A 107 -20.41 14.40 6.12
C ARG A 107 -20.48 13.04 5.43
N SER A 108 -20.14 13.01 4.13
CA SER A 108 -20.05 11.77 3.37
C SER A 108 -18.83 10.94 3.81
N ALA A 109 -18.93 9.62 3.69
CA ALA A 109 -17.91 8.67 4.11
C ALA A 109 -17.78 7.47 3.15
N LEU A 110 -18.05 7.65 1.85
CA LEU A 110 -17.98 6.57 0.85
C LEU A 110 -16.56 6.02 0.73
N SER A 111 -15.61 6.91 0.49
CA SER A 111 -14.20 6.59 0.20
C SER A 111 -13.34 6.41 1.47
N ARG A 112 -13.92 5.87 2.52
CA ARG A 112 -13.31 5.72 3.85
C ARG A 112 -12.11 4.77 3.90
N VAL A 113 -11.94 3.92 2.87
CA VAL A 113 -10.89 2.88 2.89
C VAL A 113 -9.50 3.49 2.78
N CYS A 114 -9.29 4.51 1.95
CA CYS A 114 -8.00 5.20 1.85
C CYS A 114 -7.51 5.77 3.20
N PRO A 115 -8.31 6.59 3.94
CA PRO A 115 -7.89 7.06 5.26
C PRO A 115 -7.70 5.95 6.29
N ILE A 116 -8.51 4.88 6.26
CA ILE A 116 -8.34 3.72 7.15
C ILE A 116 -7.00 3.04 6.92
N MET A 117 -6.62 2.81 5.67
CA MET A 117 -5.33 2.21 5.35
C MET A 117 -4.17 3.10 5.79
N ARG A 118 -4.29 4.41 5.57
CA ARG A 118 -3.25 5.35 5.98
C ARG A 118 -3.06 5.36 7.49
N VAL A 119 -4.13 5.43 8.27
CA VAL A 119 -4.02 5.41 9.73
C VAL A 119 -3.55 4.06 10.26
N SER A 120 -3.89 2.96 9.56
CA SER A 120 -3.38 1.63 9.87
C SER A 120 -1.87 1.55 9.70
N ASP A 121 -1.32 2.08 8.60
CA ASP A 121 0.12 2.20 8.41
C ASP A 121 0.77 3.03 9.53
N CYS A 122 0.20 4.18 9.87
CA CYS A 122 0.72 5.01 10.96
C CYS A 122 0.72 4.25 12.29
N ALA A 123 -0.33 3.50 12.60
CA ALA A 123 -0.39 2.68 13.83
C ALA A 123 0.67 1.56 13.83
N ILE A 124 0.90 0.90 12.69
CA ILE A 124 1.94 -0.13 12.53
C ILE A 124 3.33 0.48 12.69
N VAL A 125 3.60 1.60 12.05
CA VAL A 125 4.90 2.31 12.17
C VAL A 125 5.14 2.76 13.61
N ALA A 126 4.12 3.30 14.29
CA ALA A 126 4.24 3.67 15.71
C ALA A 126 4.55 2.45 16.60
N LEU A 127 4.01 1.27 16.29
CA LEU A 127 4.26 0.02 17.02
C LEU A 127 5.61 -0.63 16.66
N SER A 128 6.28 -0.19 15.60
CA SER A 128 7.51 -0.84 15.12
C SER A 128 8.65 -0.82 16.14
N GLU A 129 8.75 0.22 16.97
CA GLU A 129 9.74 0.30 18.04
C GLU A 129 9.44 -0.66 19.20
N VAL A 130 8.18 -1.05 19.37
CA VAL A 130 7.73 -1.89 20.50
C VAL A 130 7.76 -3.37 20.15
N VAL A 131 7.31 -3.71 18.95
CA VAL A 131 7.16 -5.09 18.47
C VAL A 131 7.74 -5.22 17.05
N PRO A 132 9.05 -4.93 16.87
CA PRO A 132 9.67 -4.90 15.54
C PRO A 132 9.45 -6.19 14.75
N ASP A 133 9.49 -7.34 15.40
CA ASP A 133 9.34 -8.65 14.74
C ASP A 133 7.91 -8.99 14.30
N ARG A 134 6.92 -8.16 14.66
CA ARG A 134 5.50 -8.41 14.39
C ARG A 134 4.85 -7.44 13.41
N VAL A 135 5.58 -6.43 12.98
CA VAL A 135 5.11 -5.39 12.06
C VAL A 135 5.72 -5.55 10.67
N CYS A 136 5.05 -4.98 9.68
CA CYS A 136 5.60 -4.80 8.33
C CYS A 136 5.94 -3.33 8.08
N ALA A 137 6.80 -3.07 7.11
CA ALA A 137 7.00 -1.74 6.57
C ALA A 137 5.74 -1.24 5.84
N GLY A 138 5.75 0.01 5.42
CA GLY A 138 4.61 0.63 4.77
C GLY A 138 4.08 -0.16 3.57
N CYS A 139 2.77 -0.22 3.47
CA CYS A 139 2.07 -0.93 2.39
C CYS A 139 1.53 0.05 1.35
N SER A 140 1.18 -0.45 0.16
CA SER A 140 0.42 0.32 -0.83
C SER A 140 -0.94 0.76 -0.28
N ALA A 141 -1.71 1.48 -1.08
CA ALA A 141 -3.12 1.75 -0.82
C ALA A 141 -4.01 0.83 -1.67
N VAL A 142 -5.28 0.70 -1.30
CA VAL A 142 -6.28 0.09 -2.17
C VAL A 142 -6.42 0.89 -3.45
N GLY A 143 -6.57 0.21 -4.58
CA GLY A 143 -6.85 0.82 -5.87
C GLY A 143 -8.23 0.42 -6.36
N VAL A 144 -9.28 1.19 -6.03
CA VAL A 144 -10.64 0.92 -6.52
C VAL A 144 -10.85 1.63 -7.83
N GLY A 145 -11.11 0.86 -8.89
CA GLY A 145 -11.57 1.34 -10.19
C GLY A 145 -13.04 1.00 -10.39
N VAL A 146 -13.88 2.00 -10.60
CA VAL A 146 -15.29 1.82 -10.99
C VAL A 146 -15.41 2.25 -12.45
N TYR A 147 -15.71 1.31 -13.33
CA TYR A 147 -15.86 1.53 -14.77
C TYR A 147 -17.34 1.48 -15.11
N THR A 148 -17.80 2.40 -15.91
CA THR A 148 -19.24 2.54 -16.24
C THR A 148 -19.43 2.93 -17.69
N GLY A 149 -20.59 2.61 -18.23
CA GLY A 149 -20.96 3.06 -19.55
C GLY A 149 -22.37 2.63 -19.95
N TYR A 150 -22.68 2.86 -21.21
CA TYR A 150 -23.96 2.48 -21.82
C TYR A 150 -23.68 1.75 -23.13
N ILE A 151 -24.39 0.65 -23.35
CA ILE A 151 -24.31 -0.15 -24.60
C ILE A 151 -25.57 0.12 -25.42
N PRO A 152 -25.48 0.99 -26.44
CA PRO A 152 -26.67 1.42 -27.21
C PRO A 152 -27.37 0.27 -27.93
N GLU A 153 -26.64 -0.76 -28.36
CA GLU A 153 -27.16 -1.88 -29.14
C GLU A 153 -28.16 -2.75 -28.37
N ILE A 154 -28.06 -2.77 -27.06
CA ILE A 154 -28.94 -3.54 -26.17
C ILE A 154 -29.66 -2.64 -25.15
N GLU A 155 -29.46 -1.32 -25.22
CA GLU A 155 -30.07 -0.30 -24.35
C GLU A 155 -29.78 -0.54 -22.86
N GLU A 156 -28.57 -1.02 -22.51
CA GLU A 156 -28.19 -1.35 -21.13
C GLU A 156 -27.03 -0.49 -20.60
N TYR A 157 -27.14 -0.10 -19.34
CA TYR A 157 -26.03 0.44 -18.56
C TYR A 157 -25.20 -0.71 -17.97
N TRP A 158 -23.91 -0.52 -17.90
CA TRP A 158 -23.01 -1.45 -17.25
C TRP A 158 -22.15 -0.77 -16.19
N VAL A 159 -21.79 -1.52 -15.18
CA VAL A 159 -20.87 -1.10 -14.12
C VAL A 159 -19.96 -2.28 -13.81
N HIS A 160 -18.67 -2.04 -13.81
CA HIS A 160 -17.65 -2.98 -13.35
C HIS A 160 -16.83 -2.32 -12.25
N VAL A 161 -16.62 -3.04 -11.14
CA VAL A 161 -15.77 -2.60 -10.03
C VAL A 161 -14.59 -3.55 -9.94
N GLU A 162 -13.40 -2.99 -9.99
CA GLU A 162 -12.17 -3.76 -9.89
C GLU A 162 -11.27 -3.19 -8.78
N ILE A 163 -10.63 -4.09 -8.03
CA ILE A 163 -9.60 -3.74 -7.08
C ILE A 163 -8.24 -3.99 -7.75
N ASN A 164 -7.40 -2.96 -7.78
CA ASN A 164 -6.05 -3.07 -8.33
C ASN A 164 -5.08 -3.28 -7.17
N GLU A 165 -4.39 -4.41 -7.20
CA GLU A 165 -3.53 -4.84 -6.12
C GLU A 165 -2.23 -4.03 -6.06
N GLY A 166 -1.85 -3.71 -4.85
CA GLY A 166 -0.55 -3.12 -4.57
C GLY A 166 0.43 -4.14 -4.04
N ALA A 167 1.02 -3.84 -2.88
CA ALA A 167 2.01 -4.71 -2.26
C ALA A 167 2.10 -4.49 -0.75
N TYR A 168 2.51 -5.51 -0.01
CA TYR A 168 2.93 -5.36 1.38
C TYR A 168 4.39 -4.89 1.46
N GLY A 169 4.70 -4.16 2.52
CA GLY A 169 6.07 -3.90 2.94
C GLY A 169 6.78 -5.16 3.44
N GLY A 170 8.11 -5.14 3.43
CA GLY A 170 8.94 -6.17 4.06
C GLY A 170 8.68 -6.25 5.56
N ARG A 171 8.98 -7.40 6.17
CA ARG A 171 8.86 -7.62 7.62
C ARG A 171 9.96 -8.53 8.13
N SER A 172 10.14 -8.61 9.43
CA SER A 172 11.13 -9.52 10.01
C SER A 172 10.93 -10.96 9.53
N GLY A 173 11.94 -11.52 8.91
CA GLY A 173 11.93 -12.89 8.39
C GLY A 173 11.29 -13.09 7.02
N LYS A 174 10.71 -12.06 6.37
CA LYS A 174 10.03 -12.21 5.09
C LYS A 174 10.07 -10.95 4.24
N ASP A 175 10.30 -11.14 2.95
CA ASP A 175 10.10 -10.11 1.94
C ASP A 175 8.62 -9.68 1.86
N GLY A 176 8.37 -8.48 1.38
CA GLY A 176 7.04 -7.99 1.08
C GLY A 176 6.35 -8.87 0.03
N ILE A 177 5.04 -8.97 0.12
CA ILE A 177 4.24 -9.78 -0.82
C ILE A 177 3.94 -8.90 -2.03
N ASP A 178 4.23 -9.43 -3.21
CA ASP A 178 3.95 -8.79 -4.49
C ASP A 178 2.47 -9.00 -4.87
N ALA A 179 1.89 -8.07 -5.62
CA ALA A 179 0.57 -8.16 -6.24
C ALA A 179 -0.52 -8.67 -5.29
N VAL A 180 -0.74 -7.97 -4.19
CA VAL A 180 -1.69 -8.39 -3.16
C VAL A 180 -2.47 -7.20 -2.61
N ASP A 181 -3.72 -7.45 -2.24
CA ASP A 181 -4.49 -6.51 -1.43
C ASP A 181 -3.82 -6.29 -0.07
N VAL A 182 -3.85 -5.06 0.38
CA VAL A 182 -3.22 -4.65 1.64
C VAL A 182 -4.22 -4.60 2.77
N LEU A 183 -3.70 -4.47 3.99
CA LEU A 183 -4.43 -4.39 5.26
C LEU A 183 -5.90 -3.98 5.13
N THR A 184 -6.80 -4.70 5.77
CA THR A 184 -8.24 -4.44 5.80
C THR A 184 -9.02 -4.72 4.51
N VAL A 185 -8.35 -5.12 3.42
CA VAL A 185 -8.98 -5.56 2.17
C VAL A 185 -8.72 -7.05 1.96
N ASN A 186 -9.69 -7.75 1.42
CA ASN A 186 -9.63 -9.18 1.11
C ASN A 186 -10.53 -9.45 -0.09
N SER A 187 -10.12 -8.96 -1.25
CA SER A 187 -10.84 -9.10 -2.51
C SER A 187 -10.21 -10.16 -3.40
N ARG A 188 -10.93 -10.60 -4.40
CA ARG A 188 -10.43 -11.39 -5.52
C ARG A 188 -10.69 -10.62 -6.80
N ASN A 189 -9.80 -10.75 -7.76
CA ASN A 189 -10.00 -10.19 -9.08
C ASN A 189 -11.09 -10.92 -9.84
N THR A 190 -11.81 -10.17 -10.65
CA THR A 190 -12.62 -10.75 -11.70
C THR A 190 -11.69 -11.38 -12.74
N PRO A 191 -11.95 -12.63 -13.20
CA PRO A 191 -11.19 -13.20 -14.30
C PRO A 191 -11.18 -12.26 -15.51
N ILE A 192 -10.02 -12.10 -16.14
CA ILE A 192 -9.87 -11.20 -17.30
C ILE A 192 -10.83 -11.57 -18.41
N GLU A 193 -10.99 -12.88 -18.68
CA GLU A 193 -11.90 -13.40 -19.70
C GLU A 193 -13.36 -13.03 -19.40
N GLU A 194 -13.75 -13.02 -18.13
CA GLU A 194 -15.11 -12.61 -17.72
C GLU A 194 -15.29 -11.10 -17.92
N THR A 195 -14.28 -10.30 -17.56
CA THR A 195 -14.29 -8.84 -17.74
C THR A 195 -14.43 -8.48 -19.22
N ASP A 196 -13.62 -9.09 -20.09
CA ASP A 196 -13.62 -8.85 -21.53
C ASP A 196 -14.92 -9.32 -22.20
N TRP A 197 -15.58 -10.36 -21.65
CA TRP A 197 -16.81 -10.90 -22.21
C TRP A 197 -18.06 -10.13 -21.77
N LEU A 198 -18.12 -9.69 -20.51
CA LEU A 198 -19.32 -9.06 -19.94
C LEU A 198 -19.34 -7.54 -20.12
N PHE A 199 -18.17 -6.90 -20.21
CA PHE A 199 -18.07 -5.45 -20.24
C PHE A 199 -17.36 -4.95 -21.50
N PRO A 200 -17.67 -3.73 -21.98
CA PRO A 200 -16.91 -3.09 -23.07
C PRO A 200 -15.50 -2.64 -22.63
N LEU A 201 -14.78 -3.54 -22.00
CA LEU A 201 -13.41 -3.37 -21.51
C LEU A 201 -12.53 -4.48 -22.11
N HIS A 202 -11.26 -4.15 -22.34
CA HIS A 202 -10.25 -5.13 -22.72
C HIS A 202 -9.01 -4.91 -21.86
N THR A 203 -8.56 -5.96 -21.17
CA THR A 203 -7.37 -5.89 -20.33
C THR A 203 -6.13 -6.14 -21.19
N GLU A 204 -5.35 -5.10 -21.44
CA GLU A 204 -4.15 -5.18 -22.27
C GLU A 204 -2.90 -5.60 -21.49
N ARG A 205 -2.81 -5.17 -20.21
CA ARG A 205 -1.70 -5.51 -19.31
C ARG A 205 -2.25 -5.88 -17.94
N TYR A 206 -1.72 -6.93 -17.37
CA TYR A 206 -1.90 -7.28 -15.96
C TYR A 206 -0.66 -8.07 -15.48
N GLU A 207 0.28 -7.36 -14.91
CA GLU A 207 1.60 -7.88 -14.58
C GLU A 207 2.20 -7.15 -13.38
N LEU A 208 3.30 -7.62 -12.83
CA LEU A 208 4.07 -6.89 -11.83
C LEU A 208 4.70 -5.64 -12.47
N ARG A 209 4.89 -4.60 -11.66
CA ARG A 209 5.62 -3.41 -12.10
C ARG A 209 7.06 -3.78 -12.47
N ASP A 210 7.44 -3.49 -13.69
CA ASP A 210 8.76 -3.70 -14.28
C ASP A 210 9.54 -2.38 -14.48
N ASP A 211 8.88 -1.25 -14.23
CA ASP A 211 9.45 0.10 -14.35
C ASP A 211 10.23 0.55 -13.11
N VAL A 212 10.16 -0.22 -12.02
CA VAL A 212 10.77 0.07 -10.73
C VAL A 212 11.35 -1.19 -10.10
N THR A 213 12.38 -1.02 -9.24
CA THR A 213 12.91 -2.11 -8.42
C THR A 213 12.19 -2.19 -7.07
N PRO A 214 12.10 -3.36 -6.43
CA PRO A 214 11.57 -3.47 -5.08
C PRO A 214 12.33 -2.57 -4.10
N ALA A 215 11.63 -1.96 -3.14
CA ALA A 215 12.27 -1.16 -2.10
C ALA A 215 13.34 -1.98 -1.37
N PRO A 216 14.60 -1.48 -1.29
CA PRO A 216 15.70 -2.24 -0.71
C PRO A 216 15.54 -2.36 0.81
N GLY A 217 15.91 -3.53 1.33
CA GLY A 217 15.91 -3.85 2.76
C GLY A 217 16.61 -5.19 2.99
N ARG A 218 16.90 -5.54 4.24
CA ARG A 218 17.22 -6.93 4.59
C ARG A 218 16.10 -7.86 4.09
N TRP A 219 14.89 -7.39 4.18
CA TRP A 219 13.68 -7.94 3.57
C TRP A 219 13.10 -6.88 2.63
N ARG A 220 13.11 -7.17 1.33
CA ARG A 220 12.66 -6.21 0.31
C ARG A 220 11.16 -5.90 0.42
N GLY A 221 10.75 -4.74 -0.05
CA GLY A 221 9.34 -4.44 -0.28
C GLY A 221 8.76 -5.28 -1.42
N GLY A 222 7.43 -5.45 -1.43
CA GLY A 222 6.72 -6.08 -2.54
C GLY A 222 6.48 -5.11 -3.68
N LEU A 223 6.30 -5.64 -4.90
CA LEU A 223 5.92 -4.91 -6.10
C LEU A 223 4.41 -4.88 -6.28
N GLY A 224 3.88 -3.71 -6.65
CA GLY A 224 2.50 -3.57 -7.09
C GLY A 224 2.32 -4.04 -8.54
N VAL A 225 1.08 -4.01 -9.01
CA VAL A 225 0.75 -4.40 -10.38
C VAL A 225 0.72 -3.21 -11.34
N VAL A 226 0.95 -3.50 -12.62
CA VAL A 226 0.50 -2.70 -13.75
C VAL A 226 -0.77 -3.33 -14.26
N ARG A 227 -1.85 -2.55 -14.35
CA ARG A 227 -3.07 -2.97 -15.02
C ARG A 227 -3.51 -1.90 -16.00
N GLU A 228 -3.77 -2.32 -17.25
CA GLU A 228 -4.23 -1.43 -18.31
C GLU A 228 -5.52 -1.97 -18.91
N ASN A 229 -6.58 -1.19 -18.79
CA ASN A 229 -7.90 -1.53 -19.32
C ASN A 229 -8.30 -0.52 -20.40
N ARG A 230 -8.56 -1.01 -21.62
CA ARG A 230 -9.05 -0.24 -22.75
C ARG A 230 -10.57 -0.26 -22.83
N PHE A 231 -11.17 0.89 -23.03
CA PHE A 231 -12.61 1.05 -23.27
C PHE A 231 -12.92 0.78 -24.75
N THR A 232 -13.55 -0.33 -25.06
CA THR A 232 -13.84 -0.70 -26.46
C THR A 232 -15.01 0.09 -27.07
N LYS A 233 -15.93 0.58 -26.22
CA LYS A 233 -17.09 1.40 -26.61
C LYS A 233 -17.16 2.77 -25.94
N GLY A 234 -16.12 3.17 -25.25
CA GLY A 234 -16.15 4.35 -24.41
C GLY A 234 -16.93 4.15 -23.11
N GLY A 235 -16.98 5.20 -22.28
CA GLY A 235 -17.59 5.15 -20.96
C GLY A 235 -17.03 6.20 -20.02
N ALA A 236 -16.98 5.86 -18.76
CA ALA A 236 -16.35 6.67 -17.73
C ALA A 236 -15.73 5.81 -16.65
N PHE A 237 -14.78 6.36 -15.91
CA PHE A 237 -14.26 5.72 -14.71
C PHE A 237 -14.28 6.66 -13.50
N THR A 238 -14.34 6.06 -12.33
CA THR A 238 -14.07 6.70 -11.04
C THR A 238 -12.93 5.94 -10.38
N THR A 239 -11.96 6.66 -9.82
CA THR A 239 -10.86 6.04 -9.07
C THR A 239 -10.87 6.50 -7.63
N GLU A 240 -10.68 5.54 -6.71
CA GLU A 240 -10.50 5.77 -5.29
C GLU A 240 -9.20 5.07 -4.88
N THR A 241 -8.14 5.84 -4.75
CA THR A 241 -6.83 5.31 -4.34
C THR A 241 -5.99 6.43 -3.69
N ASP A 242 -4.76 6.12 -3.30
CA ASP A 242 -3.85 7.01 -2.61
C ASP A 242 -2.39 6.62 -2.92
N ARG A 243 -1.42 7.30 -2.35
CA ARG A 243 0.02 7.04 -2.54
C ARG A 243 0.64 7.60 -3.82
N ALA A 244 0.01 8.61 -4.43
CA ALA A 244 0.63 9.27 -5.58
C ALA A 244 1.81 10.17 -5.18
N TYR A 245 1.80 10.71 -3.94
CA TYR A 245 2.81 11.68 -3.48
C TYR A 245 3.60 11.21 -2.25
N ASP A 246 2.99 10.43 -1.35
CA ASP A 246 3.63 9.93 -0.14
C ASP A 246 3.89 8.42 -0.26
N PRO A 247 5.11 8.00 -0.65
CA PRO A 247 5.43 6.59 -0.86
C PRO A 247 5.38 5.80 0.45
N PRO A 248 5.07 4.49 0.40
CA PRO A 248 5.11 3.62 1.56
C PRO A 248 6.46 3.68 2.29
N PRO A 249 6.50 3.96 3.61
CA PRO A 249 7.75 4.08 4.34
C PRO A 249 8.48 2.75 4.49
N GLY A 250 9.81 2.79 4.40
CA GLY A 250 10.67 1.70 4.86
C GLY A 250 10.86 1.75 6.37
N LEU A 251 11.24 0.64 6.99
CA LEU A 251 11.55 0.55 8.42
C LEU A 251 13.01 0.10 8.66
N PHE A 252 13.58 0.57 9.77
CA PHE A 252 14.90 0.15 10.25
C PHE A 252 16.04 0.30 9.23
N GLY A 253 16.06 1.45 8.54
CA GLY A 253 17.11 1.78 7.57
C GLY A 253 16.90 1.24 6.15
N ALA A 254 15.75 0.64 5.88
CA ALA A 254 15.36 0.22 4.55
C ALA A 254 14.84 1.37 3.67
N GLY A 255 14.75 1.12 2.36
CA GLY A 255 14.21 2.06 1.38
C GLY A 255 12.69 2.19 1.44
N LYS A 256 12.20 3.36 1.00
CA LYS A 256 10.77 3.58 0.77
C LYS A 256 10.30 2.80 -0.46
N GLY A 257 9.01 2.45 -0.49
CA GLY A 257 8.34 1.92 -1.67
C GLY A 257 8.21 2.96 -2.79
N HIS A 258 7.56 2.56 -3.87
CA HIS A 258 7.28 3.45 -5.00
C HIS A 258 5.84 3.95 -4.97
N THR A 259 5.64 5.15 -5.51
CA THR A 259 4.33 5.78 -5.58
C THR A 259 3.44 5.17 -6.65
N LEU A 260 2.13 5.35 -6.48
CA LEU A 260 1.10 5.11 -7.49
C LEU A 260 1.28 6.07 -8.67
N ARG A 261 1.01 5.58 -9.88
CA ARG A 261 0.74 6.41 -11.05
C ARG A 261 -0.54 5.95 -11.73
N LEU A 262 -1.35 6.90 -12.19
CA LEU A 262 -2.48 6.66 -13.07
C LEU A 262 -2.26 7.43 -14.35
N THR A 263 -2.49 6.79 -15.49
CA THR A 263 -2.27 7.36 -16.80
C THR A 263 -3.48 7.11 -17.71
N LYS A 264 -4.01 8.16 -18.30
CA LYS A 264 -4.92 8.02 -19.43
C LYS A 264 -4.11 7.87 -20.71
N ILE A 265 -4.50 6.90 -21.55
CA ILE A 265 -3.94 6.68 -22.88
C ILE A 265 -5.04 6.95 -23.90
N GLU A 266 -4.81 7.90 -24.77
CA GLU A 266 -5.74 8.26 -25.83
C GLU A 266 -5.73 7.19 -26.95
N PRO A 267 -6.76 7.13 -27.83
CA PRO A 267 -6.79 6.17 -28.93
C PRO A 267 -5.60 6.27 -29.90
N ASP A 268 -4.94 7.41 -29.99
CA ASP A 268 -3.74 7.62 -30.80
C ASP A 268 -2.43 7.29 -30.07
N GLY A 269 -2.52 6.84 -28.81
CA GLY A 269 -1.40 6.48 -27.96
C GLY A 269 -0.82 7.63 -27.13
N ALA A 270 -1.37 8.85 -27.19
CA ALA A 270 -0.92 9.95 -26.36
C ALA A 270 -1.24 9.67 -24.87
N GLU A 271 -0.26 9.89 -23.99
CA GLU A 271 -0.38 9.63 -22.56
C GLU A 271 -0.54 10.94 -21.78
N SER A 272 -1.39 10.92 -20.76
CA SER A 272 -1.57 12.01 -19.82
C SER A 272 -1.72 11.51 -18.39
N PRO A 273 -1.01 12.13 -17.40
CA PRO A 273 -1.12 11.74 -16.01
C PRO A 273 -2.49 12.11 -15.44
N LEU A 274 -2.96 11.28 -14.52
CA LEU A 274 -4.21 11.48 -13.78
C LEU A 274 -3.92 11.62 -12.28
N TYR A 275 -4.85 12.23 -11.56
CA TYR A 275 -4.83 12.21 -10.09
C TYR A 275 -5.19 10.83 -9.55
N SER A 276 -4.83 10.55 -8.29
CA SER A 276 -5.22 9.30 -7.62
C SER A 276 -6.74 9.15 -7.44
N LYS A 277 -7.46 10.26 -7.39
CA LYS A 277 -8.90 10.32 -7.15
C LYS A 277 -9.58 11.03 -8.32
N ASN A 278 -10.36 10.31 -9.10
CA ASN A 278 -11.10 10.85 -10.24
C ASN A 278 -12.57 10.47 -10.10
N THR A 279 -13.48 11.32 -10.55
CA THR A 279 -14.92 11.05 -10.46
C THR A 279 -15.54 11.19 -11.83
N ASN A 280 -16.17 10.11 -12.30
CA ASN A 280 -16.91 10.07 -13.57
C ASN A 280 -16.11 10.65 -14.75
N TYR A 281 -14.84 10.26 -14.87
CA TYR A 281 -13.95 10.74 -15.91
C TYR A 281 -14.27 10.07 -17.23
N THR A 282 -14.65 10.85 -18.24
CA THR A 282 -15.11 10.34 -19.53
C THR A 282 -13.96 9.74 -20.34
N MET A 283 -14.24 8.60 -20.98
CA MET A 283 -13.33 7.85 -21.83
C MET A 283 -13.94 7.66 -23.22
N GLU A 284 -13.20 8.03 -24.23
CA GLU A 284 -13.57 7.80 -25.63
C GLU A 284 -13.36 6.31 -25.99
N PRO A 285 -14.08 5.78 -27.01
CA PRO A 285 -13.80 4.45 -27.55
C PRO A 285 -12.33 4.31 -27.97
N GLY A 286 -11.67 3.27 -27.51
CA GLY A 286 -10.24 3.01 -27.77
C GLY A 286 -9.28 3.68 -26.78
N ALA A 287 -9.73 4.55 -25.89
CA ALA A 287 -8.89 5.08 -24.80
C ALA A 287 -8.68 4.03 -23.70
N ALA A 288 -7.55 4.09 -23.01
CA ALA A 288 -7.23 3.17 -21.90
C ALA A 288 -6.88 3.92 -20.60
N LEU A 289 -7.10 3.23 -19.48
CA LEU A 289 -6.64 3.63 -18.16
C LEU A 289 -5.57 2.65 -17.70
N ARG A 290 -4.36 3.16 -17.45
CA ARG A 290 -3.26 2.41 -16.85
C ARG A 290 -3.12 2.75 -15.38
N TRP A 291 -3.06 1.69 -14.56
CA TRP A 291 -2.69 1.73 -13.15
C TRP A 291 -1.29 1.17 -12.99
N GLU A 292 -0.45 1.89 -12.30
CA GLU A 292 0.86 1.44 -11.83
C GLU A 292 0.82 1.59 -10.31
N GLN A 293 0.45 0.51 -9.63
CA GLN A 293 0.16 0.55 -8.19
C GLN A 293 1.42 0.81 -7.35
N ALA A 294 1.21 1.43 -6.19
CA ALA A 294 2.27 1.70 -5.24
C ALA A 294 2.91 0.38 -4.75
N CYS A 295 4.22 0.41 -4.52
CA CYS A 295 5.00 -0.72 -4.03
C CYS A 295 5.26 -0.59 -2.53
N GLY A 296 5.40 -1.70 -1.81
CA GLY A 296 5.67 -1.72 -0.37
C GLY A 296 7.07 -1.23 -0.02
N GLY A 297 7.26 -0.72 1.20
CA GLY A 297 8.56 -0.33 1.75
C GLY A 297 9.42 -1.53 2.15
N GLY A 298 10.74 -1.37 2.18
CA GLY A 298 11.67 -2.39 2.67
C GLY A 298 11.74 -2.44 4.20
N TYR A 299 12.34 -3.50 4.74
CA TYR A 299 12.51 -3.70 6.18
C TYR A 299 13.96 -4.09 6.51
N GLY A 300 14.60 -3.38 7.44
CA GLY A 300 15.98 -3.62 7.87
C GLY A 300 17.04 -3.13 6.88
N ASP A 301 18.30 -3.04 7.34
CA ASP A 301 19.40 -2.54 6.50
C ASP A 301 19.61 -3.44 5.25
N PRO A 302 19.56 -2.88 4.02
CA PRO A 302 19.82 -3.63 2.80
C PRO A 302 21.17 -4.34 2.76
N LEU A 303 22.19 -3.81 3.46
CA LEU A 303 23.51 -4.44 3.56
C LEU A 303 23.51 -5.73 4.39
N GLU A 304 22.40 -6.05 5.07
CA GLU A 304 22.21 -7.30 5.81
C GLU A 304 21.42 -8.35 5.02
N ARG A 305 20.91 -8.01 3.82
CA ARG A 305 20.20 -8.99 2.98
C ARG A 305 21.15 -10.13 2.59
N ASP A 306 20.66 -11.37 2.70
CA ASP A 306 21.40 -12.56 2.26
C ASP A 306 21.85 -12.38 0.80
N PRO A 307 23.17 -12.47 0.50
CA PRO A 307 23.67 -12.36 -0.88
C PRO A 307 23.03 -13.37 -1.84
N ALA A 308 22.64 -14.55 -1.35
CA ALA A 308 21.92 -15.53 -2.16
C ALA A 308 20.48 -15.09 -2.49
N ALA A 309 19.84 -14.32 -1.60
CA ALA A 309 18.54 -13.72 -1.91
C ALA A 309 18.67 -12.60 -2.95
N VAL A 310 19.72 -11.76 -2.84
CA VAL A 310 19.99 -10.72 -3.84
C VAL A 310 20.29 -11.35 -5.22
N LEU A 311 21.03 -12.45 -5.25
CA LEU A 311 21.27 -13.20 -6.50
C LEU A 311 19.96 -13.71 -7.12
N ARG A 312 19.05 -14.25 -6.30
CA ARG A 312 17.71 -14.67 -6.78
C ARG A 312 16.92 -13.49 -7.32
N ASP A 313 16.88 -12.37 -6.60
CA ASP A 313 16.15 -11.16 -7.06
C ASP A 313 16.68 -10.69 -8.44
N TRP A 314 17.98 -10.82 -8.71
CA TRP A 314 18.55 -10.54 -10.01
C TRP A 314 18.15 -11.57 -11.07
N LEU A 315 18.24 -12.87 -10.74
CA LEU A 315 17.86 -13.93 -11.68
C LEU A 315 16.38 -13.96 -12.02
N ASP A 316 15.54 -13.49 -11.09
CA ASP A 316 14.09 -13.32 -11.26
C ASP A 316 13.74 -11.94 -11.89
N GLU A 317 14.76 -11.18 -12.35
CA GLU A 317 14.62 -9.89 -13.04
C GLU A 317 14.01 -8.75 -12.20
N PHE A 318 13.96 -8.90 -10.87
CA PHE A 318 13.49 -7.82 -9.98
C PHE A 318 14.49 -6.67 -9.85
N ILE A 319 15.78 -6.95 -9.98
CA ILE A 319 16.85 -5.97 -9.85
C ILE A 319 17.94 -6.21 -10.90
N SER A 320 18.70 -5.16 -11.24
CA SER A 320 19.89 -5.28 -12.08
C SER A 320 21.14 -5.66 -11.27
N PRO A 321 22.24 -6.10 -11.93
CA PRO A 321 23.56 -6.25 -11.28
C PRO A 321 24.07 -4.95 -10.63
N ALA A 322 23.72 -3.80 -11.22
CA ALA A 322 24.04 -2.50 -10.67
C ALA A 322 23.29 -2.25 -9.36
N ASP A 323 21.99 -2.58 -9.31
CA ASP A 323 21.17 -2.47 -8.08
C ASP A 323 21.69 -3.41 -6.99
N ALA A 324 22.03 -4.66 -7.33
CA ALA A 324 22.64 -5.61 -6.39
C ALA A 324 23.89 -5.01 -5.74
N ARG A 325 24.73 -4.37 -6.55
CA ARG A 325 25.94 -3.70 -6.07
C ARG A 325 25.61 -2.43 -5.28
N GLU A 326 24.77 -1.54 -5.80
CA GLU A 326 24.55 -0.20 -5.25
C GLU A 326 23.64 -0.21 -4.02
N GLN A 327 22.61 -1.02 -4.01
CA GLN A 327 21.62 -1.04 -2.92
C GLN A 327 22.03 -2.03 -1.82
N TYR A 328 22.49 -3.23 -2.20
CA TYR A 328 22.73 -4.33 -1.27
C TYR A 328 24.21 -4.60 -0.98
N GLY A 329 25.12 -3.96 -1.72
CA GLY A 329 26.56 -4.20 -1.60
C GLY A 329 26.95 -5.62 -2.00
N VAL A 330 26.22 -6.25 -2.92
CA VAL A 330 26.47 -7.60 -3.42
C VAL A 330 27.07 -7.51 -4.83
N VAL A 331 28.18 -8.20 -5.03
CA VAL A 331 28.84 -8.32 -6.33
C VAL A 331 28.44 -9.66 -6.94
N VAL A 332 27.77 -9.61 -8.09
CA VAL A 332 27.37 -10.78 -8.86
C VAL A 332 28.29 -10.95 -10.08
N ASP A 333 28.57 -12.18 -10.43
CA ASP A 333 29.23 -12.56 -11.66
C ASP A 333 28.16 -12.95 -12.70
N GLU A 334 27.98 -12.08 -13.69
CA GLU A 334 26.99 -12.24 -14.73
C GLU A 334 27.22 -13.42 -15.67
N ALA A 335 28.51 -13.85 -15.80
CA ALA A 335 28.88 -14.95 -16.68
C ALA A 335 28.59 -16.31 -16.03
N THR A 336 28.78 -16.41 -14.71
CA THR A 336 28.57 -17.66 -13.95
C THR A 336 27.28 -17.72 -13.17
N HIS A 337 26.54 -16.60 -13.11
CA HIS A 337 25.32 -16.44 -12.30
C HIS A 337 25.56 -16.79 -10.82
N THR A 338 26.65 -16.28 -10.25
CA THR A 338 27.04 -16.53 -8.85
C THR A 338 27.36 -15.23 -8.12
N VAL A 339 27.41 -15.32 -6.79
CA VAL A 339 27.87 -14.21 -5.94
C VAL A 339 29.42 -14.30 -5.82
N ASP A 340 30.11 -13.20 -6.09
CA ASP A 340 31.52 -13.03 -5.66
C ASP A 340 31.53 -12.69 -4.16
N ALA A 341 31.75 -13.71 -3.34
CA ALA A 341 31.68 -13.58 -1.89
C ALA A 341 32.77 -12.64 -1.33
N ALA A 342 34.01 -12.71 -1.89
CA ALA A 342 35.12 -11.91 -1.42
C ALA A 342 34.93 -10.42 -1.75
N ALA A 343 34.51 -10.11 -2.98
CA ALA A 343 34.23 -8.76 -3.40
C ALA A 343 32.99 -8.18 -2.66
N THR A 344 32.00 -9.01 -2.39
CA THR A 344 30.78 -8.62 -1.61
C THR A 344 31.15 -8.24 -0.18
N GLU A 345 31.95 -9.08 0.51
CA GLU A 345 32.38 -8.78 1.89
C GLU A 345 33.22 -7.50 1.96
N ALA A 346 34.18 -7.32 1.05
CA ALA A 346 34.99 -6.11 0.98
C ALA A 346 34.14 -4.84 0.74
N LEU A 347 33.19 -4.91 -0.19
CA LEU A 347 32.29 -3.79 -0.50
C LEU A 347 31.39 -3.42 0.69
N ARG A 348 30.81 -4.42 1.35
CA ARG A 348 29.97 -4.20 2.54
C ARG A 348 30.75 -3.63 3.70
N ALA A 349 31.97 -4.12 3.97
CA ALA A 349 32.85 -3.57 5.00
C ALA A 349 33.19 -2.09 4.73
N GLN A 350 33.52 -1.74 3.50
CA GLN A 350 33.78 -0.36 3.10
C GLN A 350 32.58 0.55 3.33
N ARG A 351 31.35 0.09 3.05
CA ARG A 351 30.15 0.89 3.20
C ARG A 351 29.72 1.08 4.66
N ARG A 352 29.89 0.06 5.49
CA ARG A 352 29.64 0.17 6.93
C ARG A 352 30.57 1.18 7.59
N GLY A 353 31.85 1.14 7.28
CA GLY A 353 32.81 2.12 7.79
C GLY A 353 32.54 3.58 7.36
N ARG A 354 31.80 3.80 6.25
CA ARG A 354 31.36 5.15 5.85
C ARG A 354 30.11 5.64 6.56
N LYS A 355 29.28 4.74 7.09
CA LYS A 355 28.08 5.10 7.89
C LYS A 355 28.45 5.49 9.34
N GLU A 356 29.60 5.01 9.83
CA GLU A 356 30.07 5.26 11.20
C GLU A 356 31.02 6.48 11.31
N ALA A 357 31.49 7.02 10.19
CA ALA A 357 32.39 8.20 10.12
C ALA A 357 31.59 9.48 9.79
#